data_243bb964a761b31c8e23badd444acc78
#
_entry.id   243bb964a761b31c8e23badd444acc78
#
_cell.length_a   1.000
_cell.length_b   1.000
_cell.length_c   1.000
_cell.angle_alpha   90.00
_cell.angle_beta   90.00
_cell.angle_gamma   90.00
#
_symmetry.space_group_name_H-M   'P 1'
#
loop_
_entity.id
_entity.type
_entity.pdbx_description
1 polymer ?
#
loop_
_entity_poly.entity_id
_entity_poly.type
_entity_poly.pdbx_seq_one_letter_code
_entity_poly.pdbx_strand_id
1 'polypeptide(L)' 'MIKLGVTITFLETVEISDKQIKEYLEENPDATLDEIKESFVQSMIDNNHYWGASDVEYDEIDRR' A
#
# COMPACT_ATOMS: atom_id res chain seq x y z
N MET A 1 3.74 11.62 3.62
CA MET A 1 3.09 10.36 4.03
C MET A 1 1.79 10.20 3.26
N ILE A 2 1.55 8.99 2.82
CA ILE A 2 0.30 8.61 2.16
C ILE A 2 -0.40 7.60 3.05
N LYS A 3 -1.67 7.82 3.34
CA LYS A 3 -2.48 6.90 4.12
C LYS A 3 -3.54 6.28 3.22
N LEU A 4 -3.57 4.95 3.18
CA LEU A 4 -4.51 4.20 2.36
C LEU A 4 -5.53 3.50 3.25
N GLY A 5 -6.80 3.58 2.88
CA GLY A 5 -7.82 2.71 3.42
C GLY A 5 -7.93 1.47 2.55
N VAL A 6 -7.72 0.31 3.11
CA VAL A 6 -7.76 -0.96 2.38
C VAL A 6 -8.94 -1.78 2.86
N THR A 7 -9.83 -2.12 1.95
CA THR A 7 -11.00 -2.95 2.25
C THR A 7 -10.76 -4.37 1.78
N ILE A 8 -10.80 -5.30 2.70
CA ILE A 8 -10.72 -6.75 2.43
C ILE A 8 -12.09 -7.31 2.79
N THR A 9 -12.25 -7.94 3.95
CA THR A 9 -13.55 -8.24 4.57
C THR A 9 -13.89 -7.21 5.64
N PHE A 10 -12.90 -6.42 6.01
CA PHE A 10 -12.95 -5.33 6.98
C PHE A 10 -11.99 -4.24 6.54
N LEU A 11 -12.08 -3.07 7.15
CA LEU A 11 -11.23 -1.94 6.81
C LEU A 11 -9.89 -2.02 7.55
N GLU A 12 -8.80 -1.99 6.80
CA GLU A 12 -7.45 -1.84 7.31
C GLU A 12 -6.85 -0.52 6.84
N THR A 13 -5.81 -0.07 7.50
CA THR A 13 -5.10 1.15 7.15
C THR A 13 -3.64 0.85 6.87
N VAL A 14 -3.13 1.40 5.77
CA VAL A 14 -1.72 1.30 5.40
C VAL A 14 -1.16 2.70 5.29
N GLU A 15 -0.06 2.98 6.00
CA GLU A 15 0.64 4.25 5.94
C GLU A 15 1.97 4.07 5.23
N ILE A 16 2.25 4.94 4.27
CA ILE A 16 3.51 4.96 3.51
C ILE A 16 4.20 6.29 3.80
N SER A 17 5.36 6.23 4.46
CA SER A 17 6.13 7.44 4.76
C SER A 17 6.86 7.94 3.51
N ASP A 18 7.23 9.23 3.53
CA ASP A 18 8.02 9.81 2.45
C ASP A 18 9.35 9.09 2.27
N LYS A 19 9.96 8.65 3.37
CA LYS A 19 11.19 7.87 3.34
C LYS A 19 11.00 6.54 2.61
N GLN A 20 9.89 5.85 2.87
CA GLN A 20 9.58 4.59 2.20
C GLN A 20 9.37 4.78 0.70
N ILE A 21 8.68 5.84 0.32
CA ILE A 21 8.48 6.19 -1.09
C ILE A 21 9.83 6.44 -1.77
N LYS A 22 10.69 7.21 -1.12
CA LYS A 22 12.01 7.53 -1.65
C LYS A 22 12.86 6.27 -1.81
N GLU A 23 12.91 5.41 -0.82
CA GLU A 23 13.65 4.16 -0.88
C GLU A 23 13.16 3.25 -2.00
N TYR A 24 11.85 3.17 -2.18
CA TYR A 24 11.27 2.39 -3.26
C TYR A 24 11.70 2.91 -4.63
N LEU A 25 11.67 4.23 -4.81
CA LEU A 25 12.07 4.87 -6.07
C LEU A 25 13.57 4.77 -6.34
N GLU A 26 14.40 4.68 -5.31
CA GLU A 26 15.84 4.45 -5.48
C GLU A 26 16.12 3.07 -6.09
N GLU A 27 15.34 2.07 -5.71
CA GLU A 27 15.46 0.71 -6.27
C GLU A 27 14.69 0.53 -7.57
N ASN A 28 13.62 1.31 -7.75
CA ASN A 28 12.71 1.20 -8.90
C ASN A 28 12.43 2.60 -9.46
N PRO A 29 13.39 3.23 -10.14
CA PRO A 29 13.24 4.64 -10.58
C PRO A 29 12.10 4.88 -11.56
N ASP A 30 11.64 3.85 -12.26
CA ASP A 30 10.53 3.95 -13.20
C ASP A 30 9.17 3.61 -12.59
N ALA A 31 9.12 3.34 -11.28
CA ALA A 31 7.88 2.99 -10.61
C ALA A 31 6.92 4.18 -10.52
N THR A 32 5.65 3.92 -10.73
CA THR A 32 4.59 4.90 -10.53
C THR A 32 4.12 4.91 -9.09
N LEU A 33 3.42 5.96 -8.69
CA LEU A 33 2.82 6.02 -7.35
C LEU A 33 1.81 4.88 -7.12
N ASP A 34 1.04 4.52 -8.14
CA ASP A 34 0.10 3.41 -8.06
C ASP A 34 0.80 2.09 -7.81
N GLU A 35 1.95 1.85 -8.43
CA GLU A 35 2.76 0.65 -8.19
C GLU A 35 3.26 0.60 -6.75
N ILE A 36 3.68 1.75 -6.20
CA ILE A 36 4.13 1.85 -4.81
C ILE A 36 2.99 1.51 -3.85
N LYS A 37 1.82 2.08 -4.07
CA LYS A 37 0.62 1.80 -3.26
C LYS A 37 0.28 0.31 -3.29
N GLU A 38 0.22 -0.28 -4.48
CA GLU A 38 -0.09 -1.70 -4.66
C GLU A 38 0.93 -2.58 -3.94
N SER A 39 2.21 -2.26 -4.04
CA SER A 39 3.27 -3.00 -3.37
C SER A 39 3.10 -3.00 -1.85
N PHE A 40 2.80 -1.85 -1.26
CA PHE A 40 2.61 -1.75 0.19
C PHE A 40 1.33 -2.43 0.65
N VAL A 41 0.26 -2.35 -0.13
CA VAL A 41 -0.98 -3.09 0.16
C VAL A 41 -0.72 -4.59 0.11
N GLN A 42 -0.01 -5.07 -0.89
CA GLN A 42 0.33 -6.49 -1.00
C GLN A 42 1.21 -6.97 0.16
N SER A 43 2.17 -6.15 0.58
CA SER A 43 3.01 -6.46 1.74
C SER A 43 2.18 -6.58 3.02
N MET A 44 1.20 -5.70 3.20
CA MET A 44 0.30 -5.75 4.35
C MET A 44 -0.52 -7.05 4.34
N ILE A 45 -1.04 -7.45 3.19
CA ILE A 45 -1.79 -8.69 3.04
C ILE A 45 -0.92 -9.89 3.38
N ASP A 46 0.31 -9.94 2.87
CA ASP A 46 1.24 -11.04 3.13
C ASP A 46 1.64 -11.10 4.61
N ASN A 47 1.92 -9.96 5.23
CA ASN A 47 2.34 -9.89 6.63
C ASN A 47 1.23 -10.28 7.61
N ASN A 48 -0.02 -10.08 7.24
CA ASN A 48 -1.18 -10.41 8.08
C ASN A 48 -1.87 -11.72 7.66
N HIS A 49 -1.29 -12.45 6.71
CA HIS A 49 -1.81 -13.75 6.25
C HIS A 49 -3.23 -13.69 5.67
N TYR A 50 -3.56 -12.63 4.94
CA TYR A 50 -4.86 -12.47 4.29
C TYR A 50 -4.89 -13.09 2.88
N TRP A 51 -4.19 -14.20 2.68
CA TRP A 51 -3.97 -14.79 1.36
C TRP A 51 -5.23 -15.28 0.64
N GLY A 52 -6.33 -15.45 1.36
CA GLY A 52 -7.60 -15.84 0.75
C GLY A 52 -8.46 -14.68 0.26
N ALA A 53 -7.99 -13.45 0.41
CA ALA A 53 -8.74 -12.27 -0.01
C ALA A 53 -8.77 -12.18 -1.54
N SER A 54 -9.97 -12.23 -2.13
CA SER A 54 -10.16 -12.18 -3.58
C SER A 54 -10.53 -10.79 -4.08
N ASP A 55 -11.15 -9.97 -3.24
CA ASP A 55 -11.61 -8.63 -3.61
C ASP A 55 -10.98 -7.61 -2.65
N VAL A 56 -9.77 -7.18 -3.00
CA VAL A 56 -9.06 -6.16 -2.23
C VAL A 56 -9.19 -4.83 -2.95
N GLU A 57 -9.78 -3.85 -2.28
CA GLU A 57 -9.88 -2.48 -2.77
C GLU A 57 -9.12 -1.56 -1.84
N TYR A 58 -8.47 -0.53 -2.40
CA TYR A 58 -7.82 0.49 -1.60
C TYR A 58 -8.00 1.87 -2.21
N ASP A 59 -8.12 2.86 -1.32
CA ASP A 59 -8.22 4.26 -1.69
C ASP A 59 -7.29 5.10 -0.82
N GLU A 60 -6.80 6.18 -1.39
CA GLU A 60 -6.02 7.15 -0.64
C GLU A 60 -6.96 7.99 0.23
N ILE A 61 -6.82 7.91 1.55
CA ILE A 61 -7.67 8.64 2.49
C ILE A 61 -6.99 9.85 3.11
N ASP A 62 -5.67 9.94 3.02
CA ASP A 62 -4.91 11.12 3.47
C ASP A 62 -3.57 11.19 2.74
N ARG A 63 -3.11 12.39 2.51
CA ARG A 63 -1.78 12.64 1.94
C ARG A 63 -1.16 13.86 2.62
N ARG A 64 -0.02 13.65 3.22
CA ARG A 64 0.71 14.71 3.89
C ARG A 64 2.16 14.79 3.44
#